data_9c1e58702de262ca35d6708a07d9b914
#
_entry.id   9c1e58702de262ca35d6708a07d9b914
#
_cell.length_a   1.000
_cell.length_b   1.000
_cell.length_c   1.000
_cell.angle_alpha   90.00
_cell.angle_beta   90.00
_cell.angle_gamma   90.00
#
_symmetry.space_group_name_H-M   'P 1'
#
loop_
_entity.id
_entity.type
_entity.pdbx_description
1 polymer ?
#
loop_
_entity_poly.entity_id
_entity_poly.type
_entity_poly.pdbx_seq_one_letter_code
_entity_poly.pdbx_strand_id
1 'polypeptide(L)'
;MSSAYKLNENDFNRNLKNWKGKWIIISLEFSEISNDEAVQSLFIYGSGVVEGKATPKATYNLFFRPKPEIRKQLSELKAGDKDGLNKILDKITTEDYETFFTGKSTADFNNKNVQRELMGDFDNVIFKFDIDELKYGGRIPHQLSISREVSFTFIKALRDVVSDFQDNRKNPLLTLLKNKSEDIKEEDFKPISTKVDDLNKSIEELDDIQMITNNISETIKEAVGTTYSPSSLSIKSNLPSEAEKLLQSLKLFIGEPGEDYEGGIHELSFGGANLIFLTLKLLEYKYRKEKDKIANFLLIEEPEAHIHTHIQKALFDKLNYTDTQIIYSTHSTHISEVSNISNMNILGKFRNYSEVYQPFIGLKEEEIVKTQRFLDAIRSNLLFAKSVILVEGDAEEILIPIMVKQTLGVSLDELGIS
;
A
#
# COMPACT_ATOMS: atom_id res chain seq x y z
N MET A 1 -13.55 10.49 0.92
CA MET A 1 -12.54 11.07 1.85
C MET A 1 -11.92 9.93 2.61
N SER A 2 -10.67 9.61 2.33
CA SER A 2 -9.93 8.65 3.12
C SER A 2 -9.84 9.20 4.55
N SER A 3 -10.26 8.41 5.54
CA SER A 3 -9.91 8.69 6.92
C SER A 3 -8.38 8.75 6.98
N ALA A 4 -7.82 9.92 7.28
CA ALA A 4 -6.39 10.03 7.49
C ALA A 4 -6.01 8.99 8.55
N TYR A 5 -5.04 8.13 8.22
CA TYR A 5 -4.51 7.16 9.17
C TYR A 5 -4.02 7.94 10.40
N LYS A 6 -4.61 7.66 11.55
CA LYS A 6 -4.24 8.31 12.79
C LYS A 6 -3.11 7.51 13.43
N LEU A 7 -1.91 8.09 13.42
CA LEU A 7 -0.76 7.51 14.10
C LEU A 7 -1.03 7.30 15.59
N ASN A 8 -0.55 6.21 16.13
CA ASN A 8 -0.74 5.80 17.52
C ASN A 8 0.55 5.20 18.10
N GLU A 9 0.50 4.68 19.32
CA GLU A 9 1.67 4.14 20.02
C GLU A 9 2.33 2.94 19.32
N ASN A 10 1.57 2.16 18.55
CA ASN A 10 2.09 0.99 17.84
C ASN A 10 2.91 1.35 16.60
N ASP A 11 2.86 2.62 16.15
CA ASP A 11 3.62 3.12 15.01
C ASP A 11 5.05 3.53 15.40
N PHE A 12 5.35 3.60 16.69
CA PHE A 12 6.71 3.81 17.17
C PHE A 12 7.56 2.55 17.06
N ASN A 13 8.87 2.72 16.91
CA ASN A 13 9.79 1.61 16.86
C ASN A 13 9.63 0.72 18.13
N ARG A 14 9.32 -0.55 17.94
CA ARG A 14 9.07 -1.53 19.04
C ARG A 14 10.25 -1.75 19.97
N ASN A 15 11.46 -1.40 19.53
CA ASN A 15 12.67 -1.50 20.36
C ASN A 15 12.88 -0.28 21.27
N LEU A 16 12.04 0.74 21.16
CA LEU A 16 12.05 1.84 22.11
C LEU A 16 11.52 1.35 23.46
N LYS A 17 12.32 1.54 24.51
CA LYS A 17 11.89 1.22 25.89
C LYS A 17 10.69 2.06 26.31
N ASN A 18 10.64 3.31 25.84
CA ASN A 18 9.55 4.26 26.07
C ASN A 18 9.41 5.14 24.84
N TRP A 19 8.25 5.15 24.23
CA TRP A 19 7.92 6.00 23.08
C TRP A 19 7.55 7.43 23.47
N LYS A 20 7.11 7.63 24.72
CA LYS A 20 6.60 8.90 25.22
C LYS A 20 7.65 10.02 25.09
N GLY A 21 7.24 11.14 24.55
CA GLY A 21 8.11 12.26 24.24
C GLY A 21 8.93 12.11 22.96
N LYS A 22 8.98 10.92 22.33
CA LYS A 22 9.67 10.69 21.05
C LYS A 22 8.81 11.16 19.88
N TRP A 23 9.42 11.32 18.72
CA TRP A 23 8.74 11.78 17.50
C TRP A 23 8.75 10.69 16.45
N ILE A 24 7.73 10.70 15.58
CA ILE A 24 7.75 10.01 14.28
C ILE A 24 7.89 11.08 13.21
N ILE A 25 8.87 10.92 12.33
CA ILE A 25 9.13 11.80 11.22
C ILE A 25 9.11 10.97 9.94
N ILE A 26 8.22 11.32 9.00
CA ILE A 26 8.19 10.72 7.67
C ILE A 26 8.50 11.84 6.69
N SER A 27 9.61 11.70 5.96
CA SER A 27 10.04 12.67 4.97
C SER A 27 10.01 12.05 3.58
N LEU A 28 9.33 12.74 2.65
CA LEU A 28 9.31 12.39 1.23
C LEU A 28 10.08 13.44 0.46
N GLU A 29 11.05 13.00 -0.33
CA GLU A 29 11.79 13.84 -1.27
C GLU A 29 11.39 13.46 -2.69
N PHE A 30 10.96 14.46 -3.46
CA PHE A 30 10.72 14.36 -4.90
C PHE A 30 11.90 15.03 -5.59
N SER A 31 12.59 14.29 -6.43
CA SER A 31 13.73 14.76 -7.24
C SER A 31 13.34 14.82 -8.71
N GLU A 32 14.19 15.48 -9.50
CA GLU A 32 14.01 15.61 -10.97
C GLU A 32 12.67 16.25 -11.34
N ILE A 33 12.23 17.23 -10.56
CA ILE A 33 10.99 17.95 -10.82
C ILE A 33 11.10 18.69 -12.15
N SER A 34 10.13 18.47 -13.05
CA SER A 34 10.06 19.15 -14.34
C SER A 34 10.06 20.66 -14.19
N ASN A 35 10.62 21.36 -15.18
CA ASN A 35 10.56 22.82 -15.29
C ASN A 35 9.21 23.36 -15.78
N ASP A 36 8.22 22.48 -16.01
CA ASP A 36 6.87 22.89 -16.35
C ASP A 36 6.26 23.74 -15.23
N GLU A 37 5.64 24.86 -15.60
CA GLU A 37 5.11 25.86 -14.67
C GLU A 37 4.01 25.24 -13.74
N ALA A 38 3.18 24.37 -14.28
CA ALA A 38 2.13 23.69 -13.51
C ALA A 38 2.74 22.76 -12.45
N VAL A 39 3.79 22.00 -12.83
CA VAL A 39 4.53 21.14 -11.92
C VAL A 39 5.25 21.95 -10.85
N GLN A 40 5.94 23.03 -11.25
CA GLN A 40 6.64 23.91 -10.30
C GLN A 40 5.67 24.60 -9.33
N SER A 41 4.51 25.04 -9.81
CA SER A 41 3.49 25.66 -8.94
C SER A 41 2.94 24.69 -7.91
N LEU A 42 2.76 23.41 -8.26
CA LEU A 42 2.34 22.37 -7.33
C LEU A 42 3.34 22.18 -6.20
N PHE A 43 4.62 22.06 -6.58
CA PHE A 43 5.68 21.84 -5.62
C PHE A 43 6.16 23.12 -4.91
N ILE A 44 5.49 24.26 -5.12
CA ILE A 44 5.89 25.57 -4.54
C ILE A 44 6.02 25.52 -3.01
N TYR A 45 5.24 24.70 -2.35
CA TYR A 45 5.31 24.50 -0.90
C TYR A 45 6.37 23.50 -0.48
N GLY A 46 6.84 22.64 -1.39
CA GLY A 46 7.85 21.62 -1.15
C GLY A 46 9.23 22.01 -1.69
N SER A 47 9.26 22.80 -2.78
CA SER A 47 10.49 23.26 -3.42
C SER A 47 10.87 24.65 -2.96
N GLY A 48 12.19 24.89 -2.85
CA GLY A 48 12.74 26.21 -2.56
C GLY A 48 13.34 26.85 -3.81
N VAL A 49 13.62 28.14 -3.73
CA VAL A 49 14.47 28.86 -4.70
C VAL A 49 15.84 29.06 -4.05
N VAL A 50 16.87 28.52 -4.65
CA VAL A 50 18.26 28.74 -4.23
C VAL A 50 18.93 29.62 -5.28
N GLU A 51 19.46 30.76 -4.86
CA GLU A 51 20.14 31.73 -5.74
C GLU A 51 19.28 32.17 -6.95
N GLY A 52 17.97 32.32 -6.77
CA GLY A 52 17.05 32.72 -7.83
C GLY A 52 16.68 31.62 -8.84
N LYS A 53 17.13 30.38 -8.64
CA LYS A 53 16.77 29.21 -9.47
C LYS A 53 15.89 28.28 -8.66
N ALA A 54 14.84 27.74 -9.31
CA ALA A 54 14.01 26.68 -8.72
C ALA A 54 14.89 25.46 -8.43
N THR A 55 14.74 24.90 -7.23
CA THR A 55 15.44 23.65 -6.90
C THR A 55 14.75 22.49 -7.60
N PRO A 56 15.50 21.52 -8.19
CA PRO A 56 14.90 20.36 -8.84
C PRO A 56 14.36 19.33 -7.81
N LYS A 57 14.19 19.74 -6.56
CA LYS A 57 13.78 18.89 -5.45
C LYS A 57 12.69 19.55 -4.62
N ALA A 58 11.74 18.75 -4.18
CA ALA A 58 10.73 19.14 -3.19
C ALA A 58 10.69 18.15 -2.03
N THR A 59 10.54 18.66 -0.82
CA THR A 59 10.43 17.85 0.39
C THR A 59 9.09 18.08 1.06
N TYR A 60 8.47 16.98 1.50
CA TYR A 60 7.24 16.99 2.28
C TYR A 60 7.43 16.11 3.50
N ASN A 61 7.18 16.68 4.67
CA ASN A 61 7.42 15.99 5.92
C ASN A 61 6.13 15.91 6.73
N LEU A 62 5.90 14.75 7.32
CA LEU A 62 4.92 14.54 8.37
C LEU A 62 5.65 14.42 9.70
N PHE A 63 5.23 15.19 10.67
CA PHE A 63 5.69 15.11 12.05
C PHE A 63 4.53 14.67 12.95
N PHE A 64 4.75 13.61 13.70
CA PHE A 64 3.90 13.22 14.82
C PHE A 64 4.72 13.38 16.09
N ARG A 65 4.39 14.38 16.89
CA ARG A 65 5.20 14.83 18.02
C ARG A 65 4.33 15.28 19.20
N PRO A 66 4.91 15.37 20.41
CA PRO A 66 4.23 15.96 21.56
C PRO A 66 3.75 17.39 21.27
N LYS A 67 2.56 17.73 21.74
CA LYS A 67 1.99 19.07 21.64
C LYS A 67 2.87 20.14 22.25
N PRO A 68 2.74 21.43 21.88
CA PRO A 68 3.57 22.52 22.37
C PRO A 68 3.65 22.59 23.89
N GLU A 69 2.55 22.33 24.60
CA GLU A 69 2.47 22.36 26.06
C GLU A 69 3.43 21.35 26.69
N ILE A 70 3.47 20.13 26.16
CA ILE A 70 4.38 19.08 26.66
C ILE A 70 5.83 19.42 26.31
N ARG A 71 6.10 19.89 25.08
CA ARG A 71 7.45 20.29 24.68
C ARG A 71 8.00 21.44 25.52
N LYS A 72 7.12 22.37 25.91
CA LYS A 72 7.48 23.47 26.82
C LYS A 72 7.87 22.92 28.20
N GLN A 73 7.04 22.03 28.77
CA GLN A 73 7.37 21.39 30.06
C GLN A 73 8.71 20.64 30.02
N LEU A 74 9.00 19.93 28.92
CA LEU A 74 10.27 19.26 28.74
C LEU A 74 11.44 20.25 28.68
N SER A 75 11.27 21.38 27.99
CA SER A 75 12.33 22.39 27.84
C SER A 75 12.64 23.18 29.14
N GLU A 76 11.71 23.19 30.09
CA GLU A 76 11.89 23.82 31.39
C GLU A 76 12.65 22.94 32.41
N LEU A 77 12.89 21.67 32.06
CA LEU A 77 13.68 20.77 32.91
C LEU A 77 15.16 21.19 32.96
N LYS A 78 15.75 21.05 34.15
CA LYS A 78 17.20 21.24 34.30
C LYS A 78 17.93 20.04 33.68
N ALA A 79 19.08 20.31 33.07
CA ALA A 79 19.95 19.27 32.55
C ALA A 79 20.22 18.20 33.64
N GLY A 80 20.02 16.93 33.32
CA GLY A 80 20.22 15.81 34.23
C GLY A 80 19.05 15.49 35.16
N ASP A 81 17.96 16.27 35.17
CA ASP A 81 16.77 16.01 36.01
C ASP A 81 15.94 14.83 35.46
N LYS A 82 16.40 13.61 35.70
CA LYS A 82 15.73 12.36 35.30
C LYS A 82 14.39 12.12 35.98
N ASP A 83 14.27 12.55 37.22
CA ASP A 83 13.04 12.36 37.99
C ASP A 83 11.95 13.28 37.49
N GLY A 84 12.26 14.53 37.17
CA GLY A 84 11.38 15.47 36.51
C GLY A 84 10.93 14.96 35.12
N LEU A 85 11.89 14.46 34.35
CA LEU A 85 11.61 13.85 33.03
C LEU A 85 10.61 12.69 33.16
N ASN A 86 10.87 11.73 34.01
CA ASN A 86 9.99 10.55 34.19
C ASN A 86 8.57 10.98 34.61
N LYS A 87 8.44 11.95 35.53
CA LYS A 87 7.12 12.44 35.95
C LYS A 87 6.31 13.06 34.82
N ILE A 88 6.96 13.71 33.86
CA ILE A 88 6.30 14.25 32.65
C ILE A 88 5.94 13.10 31.71
N LEU A 89 6.91 12.21 31.40
CA LEU A 89 6.71 11.11 30.45
C LEU A 89 5.59 10.16 30.91
N ASP A 90 5.46 9.86 32.20
CA ASP A 90 4.43 8.96 32.73
C ASP A 90 3.01 9.44 32.42
N LYS A 91 2.80 10.75 32.36
CA LYS A 91 1.51 11.36 32.11
C LYS A 91 1.14 11.45 30.62
N ILE A 92 2.11 11.32 29.71
CA ILE A 92 1.88 11.46 28.27
C ILE A 92 1.06 10.30 27.73
N THR A 93 0.04 10.64 26.96
CA THR A 93 -0.81 9.75 26.16
C THR A 93 -0.72 10.08 24.69
N THR A 94 -1.33 9.29 23.82
CA THR A 94 -1.41 9.59 22.38
C THR A 94 -2.24 10.85 22.08
N GLU A 95 -3.13 11.25 22.98
CA GLU A 95 -3.92 12.49 22.87
C GLU A 95 -3.07 13.75 23.05
N ASP A 96 -1.90 13.62 23.69
CA ASP A 96 -0.94 14.71 23.89
C ASP A 96 -0.02 14.93 22.67
N TYR A 97 -0.28 14.21 21.57
CA TYR A 97 0.45 14.35 20.32
C TYR A 97 -0.32 15.16 19.28
N GLU A 98 0.42 15.81 18.41
CA GLU A 98 -0.08 16.52 17.23
C GLU A 98 0.56 15.97 15.95
N THR A 99 -0.21 15.98 14.86
CA THR A 99 0.31 15.73 13.51
C THR A 99 0.30 17.02 12.72
N PHE A 100 1.42 17.37 12.10
CA PHE A 100 1.48 18.51 11.20
C PHE A 100 2.42 18.22 10.02
N PHE A 101 2.27 19.03 8.98
CA PHE A 101 3.00 18.87 7.73
C PHE A 101 3.87 20.08 7.46
N THR A 102 5.09 19.83 6.95
CA THR A 102 5.99 20.88 6.49
C THR A 102 6.49 20.58 5.08
N GLY A 103 6.97 21.62 4.41
CA GLY A 103 7.66 21.53 3.13
C GLY A 103 8.91 22.38 3.12
N LYS A 104 9.72 22.24 2.09
CA LYS A 104 10.98 22.98 1.91
C LYS A 104 12.03 22.73 3.02
N SER A 105 12.08 21.50 3.53
CA SER A 105 13.12 21.14 4.50
C SER A 105 14.46 20.94 3.82
N THR A 106 15.53 21.41 4.44
CA THR A 106 16.92 21.13 4.07
C THR A 106 17.61 20.18 5.05
N ALA A 107 16.89 19.74 6.09
CA ALA A 107 17.43 18.88 7.13
C ALA A 107 17.50 17.42 6.69
N ASP A 108 18.62 16.79 6.97
CA ASP A 108 18.74 15.33 6.91
C ASP A 108 18.26 14.72 8.24
N PHE A 109 17.04 14.19 8.23
CA PHE A 109 16.43 13.58 9.41
C PHE A 109 17.07 12.24 9.83
N ASN A 110 17.96 11.65 9.01
CA ASN A 110 18.75 10.47 9.40
C ASN A 110 19.96 10.88 10.26
N ASN A 111 20.35 12.15 10.26
CA ASN A 111 21.46 12.65 11.05
C ASN A 111 21.09 12.70 12.53
N LYS A 112 21.83 11.99 13.38
CA LYS A 112 21.62 11.92 14.84
C LYS A 112 21.67 13.29 15.53
N ASN A 113 22.47 14.22 15.03
CA ASN A 113 22.53 15.57 15.60
C ASN A 113 21.24 16.34 15.31
N VAL A 114 20.69 16.20 14.09
CA VAL A 114 19.39 16.77 13.71
C VAL A 114 18.27 16.16 14.57
N GLN A 115 18.29 14.86 14.77
CA GLN A 115 17.32 14.18 15.64
C GLN A 115 17.39 14.69 17.09
N ARG A 116 18.60 14.87 17.65
CA ARG A 116 18.79 15.41 19.00
C ARG A 116 18.36 16.89 19.10
N GLU A 117 18.59 17.66 18.06
CA GLU A 117 18.16 19.07 18.01
C GLU A 117 16.62 19.18 18.02
N LEU A 118 15.92 18.30 17.31
CA LEU A 118 14.46 18.27 17.23
C LEU A 118 13.80 17.69 18.48
N MET A 119 14.19 16.45 18.85
CA MET A 119 13.54 15.68 19.91
C MET A 119 14.11 15.95 21.28
N GLY A 120 15.33 16.52 21.37
CA GLY A 120 16.10 16.66 22.59
C GLY A 120 16.97 15.43 22.89
N ASP A 121 17.82 15.60 23.90
CA ASP A 121 18.69 14.57 24.46
C ASP A 121 18.08 14.02 25.76
N PHE A 122 17.45 12.85 25.66
CA PHE A 122 16.79 12.19 26.78
C PHE A 122 17.78 11.63 27.83
N ASP A 123 19.00 11.36 27.41
CA ASP A 123 20.04 10.85 28.32
C ASP A 123 20.56 11.93 29.25
N ASN A 124 20.76 13.14 28.70
CA ASN A 124 21.27 14.31 29.41
C ASN A 124 20.15 15.26 29.86
N VAL A 125 18.89 14.98 29.51
CA VAL A 125 17.69 15.80 29.82
C VAL A 125 17.86 17.23 29.31
N ILE A 126 18.14 17.37 28.00
CA ILE A 126 18.34 18.67 27.36
C ILE A 126 17.33 18.78 26.21
N PHE A 127 16.35 19.67 26.33
CA PHE A 127 15.30 19.88 25.37
C PHE A 127 15.25 21.36 24.95
N LYS A 128 15.03 21.60 23.65
CA LYS A 128 14.79 22.94 23.11
C LYS A 128 13.33 23.10 22.76
N PHE A 129 12.74 24.23 23.12
CA PHE A 129 11.36 24.53 22.74
C PHE A 129 11.32 25.14 21.34
N ASP A 130 12.18 26.11 21.09
CA ASP A 130 12.25 26.80 19.80
C ASP A 130 13.08 25.97 18.79
N ILE A 131 12.43 25.67 17.68
CA ILE A 131 12.98 24.90 16.58
C ILE A 131 13.10 25.83 15.37
N ASP A 132 14.21 25.78 14.66
CA ASP A 132 14.39 26.54 13.41
C ASP A 132 13.45 26.00 12.32
N GLU A 133 12.30 26.64 12.16
CA GLU A 133 11.29 26.24 11.17
C GLU A 133 11.82 26.32 9.72
N LEU A 134 12.78 27.20 9.44
CA LEU A 134 13.37 27.29 8.10
C LEU A 134 14.18 26.05 7.74
N LYS A 135 14.89 25.49 8.72
CA LYS A 135 15.69 24.27 8.53
C LYS A 135 14.81 23.02 8.39
N TYR A 136 13.74 22.93 9.17
CA TYR A 136 12.86 21.76 9.21
C TYR A 136 11.64 21.88 8.31
N GLY A 137 11.52 23.00 7.61
CA GLY A 137 10.47 23.31 6.65
C GLY A 137 9.33 24.13 7.23
N GLY A 138 8.77 24.98 6.39
CA GLY A 138 7.61 25.80 6.72
C GLY A 138 6.33 24.96 6.78
N ARG A 139 5.38 25.31 7.64
CA ARG A 139 4.08 24.63 7.73
C ARG A 139 3.32 24.73 6.42
N ILE A 140 2.79 23.60 5.97
CA ILE A 140 1.90 23.54 4.81
C ILE A 140 0.46 23.60 5.30
N PRO A 141 -0.37 24.50 4.73
CA PRO A 141 -1.80 24.52 5.03
C PRO A 141 -2.46 23.19 4.66
N HIS A 142 -3.31 22.66 5.54
CA HIS A 142 -3.98 21.37 5.37
C HIS A 142 -4.81 21.28 4.06
N GLN A 143 -5.21 22.44 3.52
CA GLN A 143 -6.01 22.54 2.29
C GLN A 143 -5.20 22.37 1.00
N LEU A 144 -3.88 22.50 1.07
CA LEU A 144 -2.96 22.41 -0.07
C LEU A 144 -2.22 21.08 -0.06
N SER A 145 -2.97 20.01 0.02
CA SER A 145 -2.43 18.66 0.06
C SER A 145 -1.94 18.24 -1.32
N ILE A 146 -0.67 17.85 -1.41
CA ILE A 146 -0.09 17.20 -2.59
C ILE A 146 -0.93 15.99 -3.05
N SER A 147 -1.68 15.38 -2.16
CA SER A 147 -2.59 14.25 -2.45
C SER A 147 -3.72 14.59 -3.43
N ARG A 148 -3.96 15.85 -3.73
CA ARG A 148 -4.94 16.25 -4.76
C ARG A 148 -4.37 16.17 -6.17
N GLU A 149 -3.06 16.36 -6.30
CA GLU A 149 -2.37 16.50 -7.58
C GLU A 149 -1.49 15.29 -7.91
N VAL A 150 -1.18 14.48 -6.91
CA VAL A 150 -0.42 13.24 -7.05
C VAL A 150 -1.32 12.07 -6.72
N SER A 151 -1.38 11.10 -7.62
CA SER A 151 -2.16 9.88 -7.41
C SER A 151 -1.29 8.79 -6.79
N PHE A 152 -1.79 8.18 -5.71
CA PHE A 152 -1.18 7.01 -5.09
C PHE A 152 -2.16 5.84 -5.14
N THR A 153 -1.77 4.78 -5.82
CA THR A 153 -2.52 3.52 -5.83
C THR A 153 -1.72 2.46 -5.09
N PHE A 154 -2.34 1.80 -4.12
CA PHE A 154 -1.69 0.77 -3.32
C PHE A 154 -2.38 -0.58 -3.52
N ILE A 155 -1.62 -1.56 -4.02
CA ILE A 155 -2.00 -2.96 -4.12
C ILE A 155 -1.32 -3.69 -2.96
N LYS A 156 -2.12 -4.12 -1.99
CA LYS A 156 -1.65 -4.85 -0.81
C LYS A 156 -1.23 -6.26 -1.16
N ALA A 157 -0.38 -6.84 -0.31
CA ALA A 157 -0.01 -8.26 -0.40
C ALA A 157 -1.26 -9.15 -0.46
N LEU A 158 -1.25 -10.08 -1.40
CA LEU A 158 -2.38 -10.95 -1.70
C LEU A 158 -2.42 -12.12 -0.69
N ARG A 159 -3.37 -12.09 0.24
CA ARG A 159 -3.49 -13.14 1.28
C ARG A 159 -4.68 -14.07 1.05
N ASP A 160 -5.86 -13.53 0.79
CA ASP A 160 -7.09 -14.30 0.56
C ASP A 160 -7.88 -13.65 -0.58
N VAL A 161 -7.43 -13.91 -1.78
CA VAL A 161 -7.99 -13.33 -3.01
C VAL A 161 -9.41 -13.85 -3.27
N VAL A 162 -9.68 -15.11 -2.93
CA VAL A 162 -11.02 -15.70 -3.14
C VAL A 162 -12.07 -14.96 -2.31
N SER A 163 -11.74 -14.63 -1.05
CA SER A 163 -12.59 -13.80 -0.20
C SER A 163 -12.77 -12.39 -0.75
N ASP A 164 -11.70 -11.79 -1.28
CA ASP A 164 -11.76 -10.45 -1.88
C ASP A 164 -12.64 -10.41 -3.15
N PHE A 165 -12.72 -11.48 -3.92
CA PHE A 165 -13.67 -11.61 -5.04
C PHE A 165 -15.13 -11.76 -4.60
N GLN A 166 -15.37 -12.31 -3.43
CA GLN A 166 -16.72 -12.44 -2.85
C GLN A 166 -17.19 -11.12 -2.21
N ASP A 167 -16.28 -10.27 -1.76
CA ASP A 167 -16.60 -8.96 -1.19
C ASP A 167 -16.84 -7.93 -2.31
N ASN A 168 -18.09 -7.54 -2.49
CA ASN A 168 -18.49 -6.54 -3.51
C ASN A 168 -17.73 -5.21 -3.41
N ARG A 169 -17.16 -4.89 -2.26
CA ARG A 169 -16.39 -3.65 -2.06
C ARG A 169 -14.93 -3.76 -2.51
N LYS A 170 -14.39 -4.99 -2.51
CA LYS A 170 -12.97 -5.26 -2.79
C LYS A 170 -12.77 -5.91 -4.16
N ASN A 171 -13.82 -6.47 -4.75
CA ASN A 171 -13.76 -7.17 -6.01
C ASN A 171 -13.34 -6.21 -7.15
N PRO A 172 -12.15 -6.43 -7.76
CA PRO A 172 -11.64 -5.54 -8.80
C PRO A 172 -12.45 -5.60 -10.09
N LEU A 173 -13.08 -6.74 -10.41
CA LEU A 173 -13.95 -6.85 -11.57
C LEU A 173 -15.16 -5.93 -11.42
N LEU A 174 -15.83 -5.96 -10.26
CA LEU A 174 -16.98 -5.11 -10.01
C LEU A 174 -16.62 -3.63 -10.05
N THR A 175 -15.44 -3.27 -9.56
CA THR A 175 -14.93 -1.90 -9.65
C THR A 175 -14.72 -1.47 -11.11
N LEU A 176 -14.14 -2.33 -11.94
CA LEU A 176 -13.97 -2.07 -13.38
C LEU A 176 -15.30 -1.92 -14.08
N LEU A 177 -16.25 -2.82 -13.83
CA LEU A 177 -17.59 -2.78 -14.42
C LEU A 177 -18.36 -1.52 -13.98
N LYS A 178 -18.26 -1.14 -12.70
CA LYS A 178 -18.88 0.09 -12.19
C LYS A 178 -18.33 1.33 -12.89
N ASN A 179 -17.01 1.45 -13.00
CA ASN A 179 -16.40 2.59 -13.71
C ASN A 179 -16.83 2.66 -15.17
N LYS A 180 -17.08 1.49 -15.80
CA LYS A 180 -17.59 1.45 -17.18
C LYS A 180 -19.10 1.69 -17.27
N SER A 181 -19.87 1.42 -16.24
CA SER A 181 -21.32 1.70 -16.23
C SER A 181 -21.62 3.19 -16.32
N GLU A 182 -20.74 4.06 -15.83
CA GLU A 182 -20.85 5.52 -15.97
C GLU A 182 -20.74 5.98 -17.43
N ASP A 183 -20.07 5.21 -18.29
CA ASP A 183 -19.90 5.46 -19.72
C ASP A 183 -21.05 4.88 -20.58
N ILE A 184 -21.94 4.03 -20.02
CA ILE A 184 -23.02 3.38 -20.75
C ILE A 184 -24.15 4.39 -21.01
N LYS A 185 -24.51 4.56 -22.28
CA LYS A 185 -25.62 5.42 -22.65
C LYS A 185 -26.94 4.83 -22.18
N GLU A 186 -27.82 5.66 -21.67
CA GLU A 186 -29.15 5.26 -21.19
C GLU A 186 -29.95 4.53 -22.28
N GLU A 187 -29.76 4.91 -23.55
CA GLU A 187 -30.40 4.28 -24.70
C GLU A 187 -30.02 2.82 -24.88
N ASP A 188 -28.75 2.47 -24.64
CA ASP A 188 -28.23 1.10 -24.77
C ASP A 188 -28.70 0.20 -23.61
N PHE A 189 -28.97 0.80 -22.45
CA PHE A 189 -29.37 0.08 -21.26
C PHE A 189 -30.88 -0.10 -21.10
N LYS A 190 -31.69 0.81 -21.66
CA LYS A 190 -33.16 0.78 -21.59
C LYS A 190 -33.80 -0.55 -22.01
N PRO A 191 -33.35 -1.22 -23.11
CA PRO A 191 -33.90 -2.53 -23.49
C PRO A 191 -33.65 -3.62 -22.43
N ILE A 192 -32.51 -3.55 -21.71
CA ILE A 192 -32.15 -4.49 -20.66
C ILE A 192 -33.05 -4.26 -19.44
N SER A 193 -33.19 -3.00 -19.00
CA SER A 193 -34.07 -2.61 -17.90
C SER A 193 -35.51 -3.10 -18.14
N THR A 194 -36.06 -2.87 -19.33
CA THR A 194 -37.41 -3.32 -19.69
C THR A 194 -37.56 -4.84 -19.54
N LYS A 195 -36.56 -5.62 -20.01
CA LYS A 195 -36.60 -7.09 -19.86
C LYS A 195 -36.54 -7.54 -18.41
N VAL A 196 -35.78 -6.83 -17.55
CA VAL A 196 -35.73 -7.14 -16.11
C VAL A 196 -37.06 -6.82 -15.44
N ASP A 197 -37.72 -5.72 -15.80
CA ASP A 197 -39.03 -5.36 -15.28
C ASP A 197 -40.11 -6.38 -15.73
N ASP A 198 -40.04 -6.88 -16.98
CA ASP A 198 -40.91 -7.94 -17.46
C ASP A 198 -40.65 -9.27 -16.72
N LEU A 199 -39.37 -9.59 -16.43
CA LEU A 199 -39.01 -10.76 -15.65
C LEU A 199 -39.55 -10.67 -14.21
N ASN A 200 -39.41 -9.51 -13.56
CA ASN A 200 -39.95 -9.26 -12.23
C ASN A 200 -41.48 -9.53 -12.21
N LYS A 201 -42.23 -8.99 -13.18
CA LYS A 201 -43.68 -9.24 -13.32
C LYS A 201 -43.99 -10.73 -13.52
N SER A 202 -43.21 -11.38 -14.40
CA SER A 202 -43.43 -12.82 -14.67
C SER A 202 -43.21 -13.70 -13.43
N ILE A 203 -42.23 -13.34 -12.56
CA ILE A 203 -42.00 -14.00 -11.28
C ILE A 203 -43.17 -13.77 -10.33
N GLU A 204 -43.67 -12.53 -10.25
CA GLU A 204 -44.80 -12.16 -9.38
C GLU A 204 -46.11 -12.87 -9.81
N GLU A 205 -46.27 -13.14 -11.10
CA GLU A 205 -47.44 -13.80 -11.69
C GLU A 205 -47.40 -15.35 -11.64
N LEU A 206 -46.31 -15.97 -11.14
CA LEU A 206 -46.24 -17.40 -10.97
C LEU A 206 -47.35 -17.91 -10.04
N ASP A 207 -48.05 -18.97 -10.45
CA ASP A 207 -49.13 -19.58 -9.70
C ASP A 207 -48.73 -19.94 -8.26
N ASP A 208 -47.50 -20.45 -8.08
CA ASP A 208 -46.99 -20.80 -6.75
C ASP A 208 -46.82 -19.58 -5.86
N ILE A 209 -46.37 -18.47 -6.41
CA ILE A 209 -46.20 -17.19 -5.66
C ILE A 209 -47.57 -16.64 -5.27
N GLN A 210 -48.53 -16.67 -6.16
CA GLN A 210 -49.91 -16.27 -5.90
C GLN A 210 -50.56 -17.16 -4.82
N MET A 211 -50.36 -18.49 -4.92
CA MET A 211 -50.87 -19.44 -3.92
C MET A 211 -50.26 -19.19 -2.54
N ILE A 212 -48.91 -18.97 -2.44
CA ILE A 212 -48.24 -18.68 -1.19
C ILE A 212 -48.77 -17.34 -0.61
N THR A 213 -48.97 -16.33 -1.44
CA THR A 213 -49.52 -15.03 -1.04
C THR A 213 -50.92 -15.17 -0.42
N ASN A 214 -51.77 -15.96 -1.06
CA ASN A 214 -53.12 -16.27 -0.57
C ASN A 214 -53.08 -17.04 0.75
N ASN A 215 -52.27 -18.11 0.84
CA ASN A 215 -52.10 -18.91 2.04
C ASN A 215 -51.61 -18.05 3.25
N ILE A 216 -50.69 -17.13 3.02
CA ILE A 216 -50.23 -16.18 4.06
C ILE A 216 -51.41 -15.33 4.56
N SER A 217 -52.23 -14.80 3.63
CA SER A 217 -53.37 -13.98 3.93
C SER A 217 -54.42 -14.75 4.77
N GLU A 218 -54.71 -16.03 4.37
CA GLU A 218 -55.62 -16.89 5.12
C GLU A 218 -55.09 -17.25 6.51
N THR A 219 -53.80 -17.61 6.61
CA THR A 219 -53.14 -17.96 7.87
C THR A 219 -53.17 -16.77 8.84
N ILE A 220 -52.92 -15.52 8.36
CA ILE A 220 -53.04 -14.31 9.18
C ILE A 220 -54.49 -14.17 9.69
N LYS A 221 -55.48 -14.36 8.81
CA LYS A 221 -56.87 -14.24 9.17
C LYS A 221 -57.30 -15.29 10.20
N GLU A 222 -56.81 -16.50 10.09
CA GLU A 222 -57.04 -17.58 11.06
C GLU A 222 -56.41 -17.31 12.43
N ALA A 223 -55.16 -16.76 12.42
CA ALA A 223 -54.38 -16.54 13.63
C ALA A 223 -54.88 -15.34 14.48
N VAL A 224 -55.26 -14.24 13.85
CA VAL A 224 -55.58 -12.98 14.53
C VAL A 224 -57.01 -12.46 14.26
N GLY A 225 -57.79 -13.20 13.46
CA GLY A 225 -59.16 -12.87 13.11
C GLY A 225 -59.26 -11.56 12.33
N THR A 226 -60.39 -10.85 12.52
CA THR A 226 -60.61 -9.55 11.87
C THR A 226 -59.90 -8.37 12.54
N THR A 227 -59.26 -8.62 13.67
CA THR A 227 -58.58 -7.57 14.46
C THR A 227 -57.37 -6.96 13.74
N TYR A 228 -56.69 -7.76 12.92
CA TYR A 228 -55.60 -7.32 12.06
C TYR A 228 -55.74 -8.02 10.70
N SER A 229 -56.23 -7.30 9.71
CA SER A 229 -56.27 -7.79 8.32
C SER A 229 -55.65 -6.75 7.44
N PRO A 230 -54.46 -7.01 6.87
CA PRO A 230 -53.83 -6.08 5.93
C PRO A 230 -54.75 -5.89 4.72
N SER A 231 -54.94 -4.69 4.26
CA SER A 231 -55.80 -4.35 3.12
C SER A 231 -55.28 -4.92 1.80
N SER A 232 -53.98 -5.19 1.73
CA SER A 232 -53.33 -5.87 0.59
C SER A 232 -52.06 -6.58 1.06
N LEU A 233 -51.84 -7.78 0.52
CA LEU A 233 -50.61 -8.54 0.70
C LEU A 233 -50.12 -8.96 -0.68
N SER A 234 -48.86 -8.73 -0.97
CA SER A 234 -48.24 -9.14 -2.23
C SER A 234 -46.79 -9.52 -2.01
N ILE A 235 -46.33 -10.56 -2.66
CA ILE A 235 -44.94 -10.92 -2.78
C ILE A 235 -44.44 -10.28 -4.08
N LYS A 236 -43.44 -9.42 -4.00
CA LYS A 236 -42.88 -8.71 -5.15
C LYS A 236 -41.46 -9.16 -5.43
N SER A 237 -41.16 -9.35 -6.71
CA SER A 237 -39.79 -9.52 -7.18
C SER A 237 -39.09 -8.18 -7.20
N ASN A 238 -37.85 -8.14 -6.71
CA ASN A 238 -37.04 -6.92 -6.68
C ASN A 238 -35.68 -7.18 -7.31
N LEU A 239 -35.66 -7.80 -8.50
CA LEU A 239 -34.45 -7.85 -9.30
C LEU A 239 -34.13 -6.42 -9.76
N PRO A 240 -32.89 -5.98 -9.53
CA PRO A 240 -32.52 -4.61 -9.86
C PRO A 240 -32.53 -4.40 -11.37
N SER A 241 -33.19 -3.35 -11.82
CA SER A 241 -33.19 -2.93 -13.23
C SER A 241 -32.15 -1.84 -13.54
N GLU A 242 -31.43 -1.33 -12.50
CA GLU A 242 -30.38 -0.34 -12.68
C GLU A 242 -29.09 -0.98 -13.20
N ALA A 243 -28.44 -0.32 -14.16
CA ALA A 243 -27.24 -0.80 -14.83
C ALA A 243 -26.13 -1.20 -13.84
N GLU A 244 -25.88 -0.37 -12.82
CA GLU A 244 -24.83 -0.61 -11.82
C GLU A 244 -25.06 -1.93 -11.08
N LYS A 245 -26.28 -2.19 -10.64
CA LYS A 245 -26.63 -3.40 -9.88
C LYS A 245 -26.62 -4.66 -10.74
N LEU A 246 -27.05 -4.56 -12.01
CA LEU A 246 -26.98 -5.67 -12.94
C LEU A 246 -25.53 -6.04 -13.28
N LEU A 247 -24.67 -5.05 -13.48
CA LEU A 247 -23.25 -5.29 -13.69
C LEU A 247 -22.58 -5.92 -12.46
N GLN A 248 -23.05 -5.63 -11.24
CA GLN A 248 -22.56 -6.27 -10.02
C GLN A 248 -22.92 -7.77 -9.92
N SER A 249 -23.91 -8.26 -10.69
CA SER A 249 -24.24 -9.67 -10.76
C SER A 249 -23.31 -10.49 -11.67
N LEU A 250 -22.50 -9.83 -12.49
CA LEU A 250 -21.56 -10.48 -13.40
C LEU A 250 -20.43 -11.14 -12.62
N LYS A 251 -20.08 -12.36 -13.01
CA LYS A 251 -18.99 -13.15 -12.43
C LYS A 251 -17.99 -13.50 -13.51
N LEU A 252 -16.73 -13.61 -13.12
CA LEU A 252 -15.67 -14.06 -14.00
C LEU A 252 -15.60 -15.59 -13.97
N PHE A 253 -15.66 -16.20 -15.17
CA PHE A 253 -15.40 -17.60 -15.40
C PHE A 253 -14.13 -17.74 -16.22
N ILE A 254 -13.36 -18.78 -15.97
CA ILE A 254 -12.05 -18.99 -16.59
C ILE A 254 -11.96 -20.46 -16.99
N GLY A 255 -11.62 -20.71 -18.26
CA GLY A 255 -11.33 -22.02 -18.81
C GLY A 255 -9.84 -22.17 -19.11
N GLU A 256 -9.34 -23.40 -19.03
CA GLU A 256 -7.99 -23.71 -19.49
C GLU A 256 -7.98 -23.98 -21.01
N PRO A 257 -6.87 -23.67 -21.70
CA PRO A 257 -6.77 -23.88 -23.13
C PRO A 257 -6.96 -25.37 -23.50
N GLY A 258 -8.01 -25.66 -24.31
CA GLY A 258 -8.32 -27.00 -24.77
C GLY A 258 -9.35 -27.76 -23.90
N GLU A 259 -9.89 -27.11 -22.88
CA GLU A 259 -11.01 -27.63 -22.10
C GLU A 259 -12.31 -26.88 -22.44
N ASP A 260 -13.43 -27.61 -22.52
CA ASP A 260 -14.75 -27.02 -22.75
C ASP A 260 -15.42 -26.52 -21.45
N TYR A 261 -14.71 -26.63 -20.32
CA TYR A 261 -15.21 -26.24 -19.00
C TYR A 261 -14.62 -24.91 -18.56
N GLU A 262 -15.50 -24.01 -18.12
CA GLU A 262 -15.15 -22.75 -17.48
C GLU A 262 -15.55 -22.80 -16.01
N GLY A 263 -14.58 -22.64 -15.11
CA GLY A 263 -14.77 -22.62 -13.66
C GLY A 263 -14.80 -21.23 -13.07
N GLY A 264 -15.40 -21.06 -11.92
CA GLY A 264 -15.33 -19.83 -11.16
C GLY A 264 -13.95 -19.64 -10.52
N ILE A 265 -13.63 -18.40 -10.09
CA ILE A 265 -12.35 -18.07 -9.47
C ILE A 265 -12.01 -18.97 -8.26
N HIS A 266 -13.02 -19.40 -7.52
CA HIS A 266 -12.85 -20.28 -6.36
C HIS A 266 -12.43 -21.72 -6.71
N GLU A 267 -12.51 -22.09 -7.98
CA GLU A 267 -12.09 -23.40 -8.50
C GLU A 267 -10.63 -23.36 -8.99
N LEU A 268 -10.06 -22.17 -9.14
CA LEU A 268 -8.67 -22.00 -9.53
C LEU A 268 -7.70 -22.36 -8.39
N SER A 269 -6.48 -22.72 -8.77
CA SER A 269 -5.37 -22.74 -7.82
C SER A 269 -5.14 -21.35 -7.21
N PHE A 270 -4.61 -21.28 -6.00
CA PHE A 270 -4.27 -20.00 -5.36
C PHE A 270 -3.38 -19.12 -6.25
N GLY A 271 -2.44 -19.73 -6.97
CA GLY A 271 -1.56 -18.99 -7.90
C GLY A 271 -2.32 -18.40 -9.09
N GLY A 272 -3.25 -19.16 -9.67
CA GLY A 272 -4.12 -18.68 -10.74
C GLY A 272 -5.03 -17.55 -10.29
N ALA A 273 -5.70 -17.72 -9.15
CA ALA A 273 -6.57 -16.69 -8.57
C ALA A 273 -5.80 -15.38 -8.26
N ASN A 274 -4.59 -15.49 -7.68
CA ASN A 274 -3.74 -14.33 -7.38
C ASN A 274 -3.26 -13.61 -8.65
N LEU A 275 -2.87 -14.35 -9.68
CA LEU A 275 -2.47 -13.76 -10.96
C LEU A 275 -3.63 -12.98 -11.59
N ILE A 276 -4.82 -13.56 -11.62
CA ILE A 276 -6.03 -12.91 -12.16
C ILE A 276 -6.35 -11.66 -11.36
N PHE A 277 -6.32 -11.74 -10.02
CA PHE A 277 -6.59 -10.60 -9.15
C PHE A 277 -5.59 -9.46 -9.39
N LEU A 278 -4.29 -9.77 -9.41
CA LEU A 278 -3.25 -8.77 -9.68
C LEU A 278 -3.46 -8.14 -11.07
N THR A 279 -3.74 -8.95 -12.08
CA THR A 279 -4.01 -8.46 -13.44
C THR A 279 -5.21 -7.50 -13.47
N LEU A 280 -6.30 -7.85 -12.80
CA LEU A 280 -7.48 -6.98 -12.70
C LEU A 280 -7.19 -5.69 -11.93
N LYS A 281 -6.38 -5.75 -10.86
CA LYS A 281 -5.92 -4.55 -10.13
C LYS A 281 -5.04 -3.64 -10.98
N LEU A 282 -4.14 -4.21 -11.76
CA LEU A 282 -3.33 -3.45 -12.71
C LEU A 282 -4.19 -2.82 -13.83
N LEU A 283 -5.21 -3.55 -14.30
CA LEU A 283 -6.18 -3.04 -15.26
C LEU A 283 -7.03 -1.92 -14.65
N GLU A 284 -7.52 -2.09 -13.41
CA GLU A 284 -8.21 -1.05 -12.65
C GLU A 284 -7.35 0.21 -12.54
N TYR A 285 -6.07 0.06 -12.19
CA TYR A 285 -5.12 1.15 -12.16
C TYR A 285 -5.02 1.86 -13.51
N LYS A 286 -4.88 1.09 -14.61
CA LYS A 286 -4.76 1.63 -15.98
C LYS A 286 -5.98 2.46 -16.38
N TYR A 287 -7.19 2.04 -15.99
CA TYR A 287 -8.43 2.79 -16.29
C TYR A 287 -8.64 3.99 -15.36
N ARG A 288 -8.22 3.86 -14.09
CA ARG A 288 -8.33 4.93 -13.08
C ARG A 288 -7.21 5.94 -13.14
N LYS A 289 -6.11 5.62 -13.84
CA LYS A 289 -4.97 6.52 -13.96
C LYS A 289 -5.49 7.88 -14.43
N GLU A 290 -5.43 8.84 -13.53
CA GLU A 290 -5.89 10.18 -13.79
C GLU A 290 -4.89 10.90 -14.70
N LYS A 291 -5.30 11.21 -15.92
CA LYS A 291 -4.46 11.91 -16.90
C LYS A 291 -4.13 13.34 -16.49
N ASP A 292 -4.98 13.90 -15.63
CA ASP A 292 -4.86 15.28 -15.15
C ASP A 292 -3.96 15.40 -13.91
N LYS A 293 -3.43 14.27 -13.39
CA LYS A 293 -2.49 14.29 -12.27
C LYS A 293 -1.07 14.50 -12.76
N ILE A 294 -0.33 15.27 -11.98
CA ILE A 294 1.07 15.62 -12.28
C ILE A 294 1.99 14.41 -12.15
N ALA A 295 1.72 13.52 -11.19
CA ALA A 295 2.46 12.28 -11.02
C ALA A 295 1.56 11.15 -10.53
N ASN A 296 1.83 9.93 -11.01
CA ASN A 296 1.15 8.73 -10.59
C ASN A 296 2.16 7.77 -9.96
N PHE A 297 1.82 7.27 -8.75
CA PHE A 297 2.60 6.26 -8.04
C PHE A 297 1.77 5.00 -7.87
N LEU A 298 2.33 3.86 -8.29
CA LEU A 298 1.77 2.54 -8.10
C LEU A 298 2.66 1.77 -7.11
N LEU A 299 2.11 1.49 -5.93
CA LEU A 299 2.78 0.73 -4.89
C LEU A 299 2.20 -0.68 -4.84
N ILE A 300 3.06 -1.70 -4.92
CA ILE A 300 2.66 -3.11 -4.93
C ILE A 300 3.42 -3.83 -3.83
N GLU A 301 2.71 -4.47 -2.92
CA GLU A 301 3.28 -5.24 -1.82
C GLU A 301 3.27 -6.74 -2.14
N GLU A 302 4.44 -7.38 -2.07
CA GLU A 302 4.65 -8.83 -2.24
C GLU A 302 3.84 -9.44 -3.41
N PRO A 303 4.03 -8.94 -4.64
CA PRO A 303 3.23 -9.37 -5.79
C PRO A 303 3.48 -10.83 -6.20
N GLU A 304 4.55 -11.43 -5.72
CA GLU A 304 4.91 -12.83 -5.97
C GLU A 304 4.05 -13.85 -5.23
N ALA A 305 3.23 -13.44 -4.28
CA ALA A 305 2.47 -14.35 -3.42
C ALA A 305 1.72 -15.43 -4.24
N HIS A 306 2.13 -16.69 -4.08
CA HIS A 306 1.58 -17.87 -4.76
C HIS A 306 1.68 -17.90 -6.30
N ILE A 307 2.38 -16.96 -6.93
CA ILE A 307 2.58 -16.95 -8.38
C ILE A 307 3.83 -17.76 -8.75
N HIS A 308 3.75 -18.59 -9.79
CA HIS A 308 4.88 -19.37 -10.28
C HIS A 308 6.05 -18.48 -10.73
N THR A 309 7.27 -18.93 -10.45
CA THR A 309 8.51 -18.15 -10.66
C THR A 309 8.70 -17.61 -12.07
N HIS A 310 8.42 -18.42 -13.09
CA HIS A 310 8.54 -17.99 -14.49
C HIS A 310 7.51 -16.89 -14.86
N ILE A 311 6.33 -16.92 -14.23
CA ILE A 311 5.30 -15.89 -14.44
C ILE A 311 5.72 -14.61 -13.73
N GLN A 312 6.34 -14.70 -12.55
CA GLN A 312 6.88 -13.54 -11.84
C GLN A 312 7.84 -12.76 -12.74
N LYS A 313 8.85 -13.43 -13.32
CA LYS A 313 9.80 -12.81 -14.26
C LYS A 313 9.09 -12.13 -15.43
N ALA A 314 8.22 -12.87 -16.13
CA ALA A 314 7.54 -12.36 -17.33
C ALA A 314 6.63 -11.16 -17.02
N LEU A 315 5.99 -11.16 -15.86
CA LEU A 315 5.10 -10.07 -15.44
C LEU A 315 5.88 -8.80 -15.12
N PHE A 316 6.95 -8.92 -14.33
CA PHE A 316 7.70 -7.74 -13.85
C PHE A 316 8.69 -7.21 -14.89
N ASP A 317 9.19 -8.03 -15.79
CA ASP A 317 9.96 -7.57 -16.96
C ASP A 317 9.13 -6.64 -17.87
N LYS A 318 7.82 -6.88 -17.97
CA LYS A 318 6.90 -6.12 -18.84
C LYS A 318 6.09 -5.05 -18.11
N LEU A 319 6.17 -4.98 -16.77
CA LEU A 319 5.39 -4.04 -15.99
C LEU A 319 5.98 -2.63 -16.14
N ASN A 320 5.45 -1.89 -17.08
CA ASN A 320 5.82 -0.50 -17.35
C ASN A 320 4.59 0.30 -17.75
N TYR A 321 4.40 1.43 -17.09
CA TYR A 321 3.35 2.40 -17.42
C TYR A 321 3.99 3.77 -17.63
N THR A 322 3.67 4.41 -18.74
CA THR A 322 4.08 5.80 -19.01
C THR A 322 3.56 6.71 -17.89
N ASP A 323 4.34 7.71 -17.51
CA ASP A 323 4.01 8.71 -16.46
C ASP A 323 3.62 8.09 -15.10
N THR A 324 4.23 6.95 -14.75
CA THR A 324 3.98 6.25 -13.50
C THR A 324 5.29 5.78 -12.89
N GLN A 325 5.55 6.11 -11.63
CA GLN A 325 6.59 5.46 -10.85
C GLN A 325 6.01 4.23 -10.15
N ILE A 326 6.57 3.05 -10.43
CA ILE A 326 6.17 1.79 -9.80
C ILE A 326 7.15 1.49 -8.69
N ILE A 327 6.64 1.26 -7.49
CA ILE A 327 7.42 0.87 -6.31
C ILE A 327 6.82 -0.44 -5.79
N TYR A 328 7.61 -1.51 -5.72
CA TYR A 328 7.14 -2.77 -5.16
C TYR A 328 8.11 -3.30 -4.11
N SER A 329 7.56 -3.95 -3.10
CA SER A 329 8.32 -4.73 -2.13
C SER A 329 8.25 -6.21 -2.49
N THR A 330 9.37 -6.91 -2.38
CA THR A 330 9.45 -8.34 -2.74
C THR A 330 10.45 -9.09 -1.89
N HIS A 331 10.17 -10.37 -1.65
CA HIS A 331 11.11 -11.36 -1.14
C HIS A 331 11.54 -12.35 -2.23
N SER A 332 11.11 -12.15 -3.49
CA SER A 332 11.41 -13.03 -4.60
C SER A 332 12.77 -12.72 -5.25
N THR A 333 13.63 -13.71 -5.29
CA THR A 333 14.88 -13.65 -6.05
C THR A 333 14.63 -13.48 -7.55
N HIS A 334 13.54 -14.06 -8.07
CA HIS A 334 13.17 -13.99 -9.48
C HIS A 334 12.69 -12.60 -9.92
N ILE A 335 12.01 -11.86 -9.04
CA ILE A 335 11.65 -10.46 -9.31
C ILE A 335 12.91 -9.59 -9.21
N SER A 336 13.78 -9.87 -8.23
CA SER A 336 15.05 -9.15 -8.07
C SER A 336 15.96 -9.30 -9.30
N GLU A 337 15.94 -10.46 -9.97
CA GLU A 337 16.72 -10.69 -11.19
C GLU A 337 16.32 -9.77 -12.34
N VAL A 338 15.03 -9.53 -12.55
CA VAL A 338 14.52 -8.66 -13.63
C VAL A 338 14.49 -7.18 -13.22
N SER A 339 14.76 -6.88 -11.97
CA SER A 339 14.78 -5.51 -11.46
C SER A 339 16.12 -4.85 -11.72
N ASN A 340 16.12 -3.55 -12.04
CA ASN A 340 17.34 -2.79 -12.23
C ASN A 340 18.02 -2.52 -10.88
N ILE A 341 19.28 -2.96 -10.75
CA ILE A 341 20.10 -2.80 -9.54
C ILE A 341 20.20 -1.34 -9.09
N SER A 342 20.19 -0.38 -10.04
CA SER A 342 20.24 1.05 -9.74
C SER A 342 18.97 1.57 -9.05
N ASN A 343 17.88 0.81 -9.08
CA ASN A 343 16.60 1.16 -8.46
C ASN A 343 16.30 0.31 -7.23
N MET A 344 17.22 -0.59 -6.85
CA MET A 344 17.02 -1.48 -5.71
C MET A 344 17.35 -0.79 -4.39
N ASN A 345 16.49 -1.05 -3.40
CA ASN A 345 16.72 -0.70 -2.00
C ASN A 345 16.58 -1.97 -1.18
N ILE A 346 17.67 -2.44 -0.58
CA ILE A 346 17.68 -3.61 0.29
C ILE A 346 17.45 -3.16 1.72
N LEU A 347 16.37 -3.66 2.33
CA LEU A 347 16.04 -3.39 3.72
C LEU A 347 16.70 -4.42 4.63
N GLY A 348 17.66 -3.98 5.41
CA GLY A 348 18.34 -4.80 6.42
C GLY A 348 17.97 -4.36 7.82
N LYS A 349 18.23 -5.24 8.79
CA LYS A 349 18.11 -4.93 10.21
C LYS A 349 19.51 -4.77 10.81
N PHE A 350 19.80 -3.55 11.24
CA PHE A 350 21.05 -3.26 11.97
C PHE A 350 20.73 -2.98 13.45
N ARG A 351 21.17 -3.86 14.36
CA ARG A 351 20.83 -3.79 15.79
C ARG A 351 19.31 -3.70 16.01
N ASN A 352 18.80 -2.54 16.41
CA ASN A 352 17.41 -2.31 16.78
C ASN A 352 16.64 -1.42 15.79
N TYR A 353 17.20 -1.14 14.63
CA TYR A 353 16.56 -0.32 13.59
C TYR A 353 16.75 -0.93 12.21
N SER A 354 15.89 -0.57 11.28
CA SER A 354 16.01 -0.93 9.87
C SER A 354 16.96 0.03 9.18
N GLU A 355 17.77 -0.49 8.30
CA GLU A 355 18.70 0.26 7.47
C GLU A 355 18.47 -0.07 6.00
N VAL A 356 18.70 0.89 5.13
CA VAL A 356 18.53 0.73 3.68
C VAL A 356 19.89 0.68 3.03
N TYR A 357 20.13 -0.35 2.24
CA TYR A 357 21.34 -0.53 1.45
C TYR A 357 20.98 -0.44 -0.04
N GLN A 358 21.74 0.37 -0.75
CA GLN A 358 21.59 0.54 -2.19
C GLN A 358 22.80 -0.10 -2.89
N PRO A 359 22.61 -1.24 -3.58
CA PRO A 359 23.74 -2.04 -4.10
C PRO A 359 24.61 -1.31 -5.12
N PHE A 360 24.08 -0.29 -5.76
CA PHE A 360 24.80 0.47 -6.80
C PHE A 360 25.71 1.58 -6.24
N ILE A 361 25.55 1.96 -4.97
CA ILE A 361 26.35 3.05 -4.37
C ILE A 361 27.83 2.63 -4.32
N GLY A 362 28.68 3.48 -4.89
CA GLY A 362 30.13 3.26 -4.95
C GLY A 362 30.60 2.47 -6.17
N LEU A 363 29.68 1.95 -7.00
CA LEU A 363 30.02 1.28 -8.26
C LEU A 363 30.08 2.28 -9.41
N LYS A 364 30.98 2.03 -10.36
CA LYS A 364 31.02 2.72 -11.64
C LYS A 364 29.95 2.14 -12.58
N GLU A 365 29.57 2.89 -13.60
CA GLU A 365 28.54 2.48 -14.56
C GLU A 365 28.81 1.12 -15.21
N GLU A 366 30.08 0.87 -15.58
CA GLU A 366 30.49 -0.43 -16.11
C GLU A 366 30.37 -1.59 -15.09
N GLU A 367 30.60 -1.30 -13.81
CA GLU A 367 30.50 -2.26 -12.72
C GLU A 367 29.01 -2.56 -12.42
N ILE A 368 28.14 -1.56 -12.49
CA ILE A 368 26.68 -1.73 -12.38
C ILE A 368 26.18 -2.69 -13.45
N VAL A 369 26.58 -2.46 -14.73
CA VAL A 369 26.18 -3.33 -15.85
C VAL A 369 26.69 -4.76 -15.67
N LYS A 370 27.91 -4.93 -15.19
CA LYS A 370 28.46 -6.28 -14.91
C LYS A 370 27.69 -6.95 -13.77
N THR A 371 27.47 -6.25 -12.67
CA THR A 371 26.75 -6.77 -11.50
C THR A 371 25.33 -7.17 -11.89
N GLN A 372 24.63 -6.34 -12.67
CA GLN A 372 23.29 -6.67 -13.17
C GLN A 372 23.24 -8.00 -13.92
N ARG A 373 24.25 -8.27 -14.75
CA ARG A 373 24.34 -9.54 -15.53
C ARG A 373 24.59 -10.76 -14.66
N PHE A 374 25.20 -10.60 -13.49
CA PHE A 374 25.45 -11.68 -12.54
C PHE A 374 24.29 -11.98 -11.59
N LEU A 375 23.31 -11.08 -11.51
CA LEU A 375 22.11 -11.27 -10.70
C LEU A 375 21.10 -12.14 -11.47
N ASP A 376 21.28 -13.44 -11.42
CA ASP A 376 20.24 -14.41 -11.79
C ASP A 376 19.50 -14.91 -10.55
N ALA A 377 18.48 -15.76 -10.72
CA ALA A 377 17.65 -16.22 -9.62
C ALA A 377 18.43 -16.90 -8.50
N ILE A 378 19.52 -17.59 -8.80
CA ILE A 378 20.37 -18.28 -7.82
C ILE A 378 21.25 -17.26 -7.09
N ARG A 379 21.90 -16.38 -7.86
CA ARG A 379 22.83 -15.37 -7.32
C ARG A 379 22.10 -14.23 -6.63
N SER A 380 20.85 -13.95 -6.96
CA SER A 380 20.01 -12.98 -6.26
C SER A 380 19.77 -13.35 -4.80
N ASN A 381 19.98 -14.61 -4.40
CA ASN A 381 19.96 -15.00 -2.98
C ASN A 381 20.97 -14.21 -2.14
N LEU A 382 22.07 -13.74 -2.73
CA LEU A 382 23.06 -12.90 -2.06
C LEU A 382 22.45 -11.62 -1.47
N LEU A 383 21.40 -11.09 -2.10
CA LEU A 383 20.73 -9.87 -1.66
C LEU A 383 19.94 -10.08 -0.37
N PHE A 384 19.57 -11.32 -0.05
CA PHE A 384 18.76 -11.71 1.11
C PHE A 384 19.55 -12.42 2.21
N ALA A 385 20.80 -12.80 1.93
CA ALA A 385 21.64 -13.51 2.87
C ALA A 385 22.11 -12.59 4.00
N LYS A 386 22.24 -13.14 5.21
CA LYS A 386 22.87 -12.45 6.38
C LYS A 386 24.37 -12.27 6.18
N SER A 387 25.00 -13.22 5.52
CA SER A 387 26.43 -13.24 5.21
C SER A 387 26.65 -14.01 3.91
N VAL A 388 27.75 -13.72 3.26
CA VAL A 388 28.13 -14.33 1.98
C VAL A 388 29.55 -14.87 2.10
N ILE A 389 29.78 -16.09 1.57
CA ILE A 389 31.10 -16.66 1.40
C ILE A 389 31.45 -16.61 -0.09
N LEU A 390 32.48 -15.84 -0.44
CA LEU A 390 32.94 -15.76 -1.82
C LEU A 390 33.98 -16.89 -2.07
N VAL A 391 33.77 -17.63 -3.14
CA VAL A 391 34.60 -18.76 -3.55
C VAL A 391 35.12 -18.56 -4.98
N GLU A 392 36.19 -19.25 -5.39
CA GLU A 392 36.78 -19.08 -6.69
C GLU A 392 36.13 -19.95 -7.78
N GLY A 393 35.44 -21.02 -7.38
CA GLY A 393 34.84 -21.94 -8.35
C GLY A 393 33.79 -22.88 -7.78
N ASP A 394 33.23 -23.68 -8.68
CA ASP A 394 32.14 -24.61 -8.42
C ASP A 394 32.51 -25.70 -7.40
N ALA A 395 33.81 -26.07 -7.33
CA ALA A 395 34.27 -27.07 -6.38
C ALA A 395 34.11 -26.64 -4.93
N GLU A 396 34.44 -25.40 -4.62
CA GLU A 396 34.30 -24.83 -3.29
C GLU A 396 32.82 -24.58 -2.98
N GLU A 397 32.03 -24.15 -3.97
CA GLU A 397 30.57 -23.93 -3.83
C GLU A 397 29.88 -25.25 -3.41
N ILE A 398 30.31 -26.39 -3.93
CA ILE A 398 29.76 -27.70 -3.56
C ILE A 398 30.32 -28.22 -2.23
N LEU A 399 31.64 -28.09 -2.02
CA LEU A 399 32.33 -28.70 -0.89
C LEU A 399 32.12 -27.97 0.43
N ILE A 400 32.14 -26.63 0.42
CA ILE A 400 32.05 -25.83 1.66
C ILE A 400 30.76 -26.11 2.42
N PRO A 401 29.55 -26.12 1.81
CA PRO A 401 28.32 -26.44 2.52
C PRO A 401 28.36 -27.84 3.19
N ILE A 402 28.94 -28.82 2.49
CA ILE A 402 29.07 -30.19 3.00
C ILE A 402 30.03 -30.24 4.20
N MET A 403 31.18 -29.58 4.09
CA MET A 403 32.19 -29.52 5.15
C MET A 403 31.66 -28.81 6.40
N VAL A 404 30.95 -27.67 6.20
CA VAL A 404 30.34 -26.93 7.30
C VAL A 404 29.31 -27.81 8.02
N LYS A 405 28.42 -28.46 7.25
CA LYS A 405 27.40 -29.35 7.84
C LYS A 405 28.01 -30.54 8.58
N GLN A 406 29.09 -31.15 8.05
CA GLN A 406 29.77 -32.25 8.71
C GLN A 406 30.53 -31.81 9.96
N THR A 407 31.11 -30.60 9.94
CA THR A 407 31.96 -30.14 11.05
C THR A 407 31.17 -29.49 12.18
N LEU A 408 30.16 -28.66 11.81
CA LEU A 408 29.40 -27.86 12.77
C LEU A 408 28.02 -28.45 13.08
N GLY A 409 27.54 -29.43 12.30
CA GLY A 409 26.22 -30.04 12.47
C GLY A 409 25.05 -29.16 12.01
N VAL A 410 25.33 -28.00 11.39
CA VAL A 410 24.33 -27.05 10.88
C VAL A 410 24.63 -26.70 9.42
N SER A 411 23.60 -26.44 8.62
CA SER A 411 23.78 -26.02 7.23
C SER A 411 24.06 -24.51 7.12
N LEU A 412 24.64 -24.07 5.99
CA LEU A 412 24.79 -22.65 5.68
C LEU A 412 23.43 -21.95 5.62
N ASP A 413 22.41 -22.62 5.06
CA ASP A 413 21.04 -22.07 4.99
C ASP A 413 20.45 -21.81 6.38
N GLU A 414 20.64 -22.72 7.34
CA GLU A 414 20.23 -22.52 8.75
C GLU A 414 20.90 -21.30 9.38
N LEU A 415 22.12 -20.98 8.95
CA LEU A 415 22.85 -19.80 9.42
C LEU A 415 22.50 -18.54 8.62
N GLY A 416 21.75 -18.65 7.52
CA GLY A 416 21.44 -17.56 6.59
C GLY A 416 22.67 -17.10 5.80
N ILE A 417 23.58 -18.02 5.50
CA ILE A 417 24.82 -17.79 4.74
C ILE A 417 24.63 -18.34 3.33
N SER A 418 24.92 -17.52 2.32
CA SER A 418 24.88 -17.90 0.91
C SER A 418 26.29 -18.05 0.33
#